data_d7d742f2d91d1249325b53308873f616
#
_entry.id   d7d742f2d91d1249325b53308873f616
#
_cell.length_a   1.000
_cell.length_b   1.000
_cell.length_c   1.000
_cell.angle_alpha   90.00
_cell.angle_beta   90.00
_cell.angle_gamma   90.00
#
_symmetry.space_group_name_H-M   'P 1'
#
loop_
_entity.id
_entity.type
_entity.pdbx_description
1 polymer ?
#
loop_
_entity_poly.entity_id
_entity_poly.type
_entity_poly.pdbx_seq_one_letter_code
_entity_poly.pdbx_strand_id
1 'polypeptide(L)'
;MEILFVSDYVCPYCLVAKEALRRALGKLGVDAHITDQPYELTPEPKERVDTYHDQRRRANYQILEEPCRQLELDMKLPPKIIPRPYTQLAFEGWYYACDHGRGEEYNDSVYRAYFIREQDIGEITVLAALAEQVGLDPGDFTKALEEGRYTEKERQAVQYAREVLKPQGVPTIYADGKKLSLNDYTEAEMLQALNDASFSGPGHFCGPDGC
;
A
#
# COMPACT_ATOMS: atom_id res chain seq x y z
N MET A 1 -11.60 -7.19 -14.05
CA MET A 1 -11.76 -5.88 -13.37
C MET A 1 -10.37 -5.30 -13.12
N GLU A 2 -10.14 -4.07 -13.53
CA GLU A 2 -8.87 -3.38 -13.29
C GLU A 2 -8.97 -2.53 -12.03
N ILE A 3 -8.10 -2.78 -11.05
CA ILE A 3 -8.05 -2.05 -9.78
C ILE A 3 -6.76 -1.24 -9.73
N LEU A 4 -6.85 0.08 -9.50
CA LEU A 4 -5.71 0.90 -9.13
C LEU A 4 -5.80 1.23 -7.65
N PHE A 5 -4.80 0.84 -6.88
CA PHE A 5 -4.76 0.99 -5.43
C PHE A 5 -3.66 1.98 -5.04
N VAL A 6 -4.05 3.24 -4.81
CA VAL A 6 -3.11 4.31 -4.39
C VAL A 6 -2.90 4.22 -2.89
N SER A 7 -1.66 3.99 -2.46
CA SER A 7 -1.39 3.67 -1.06
C SER A 7 0.01 4.06 -0.56
N ASP A 8 0.18 4.02 0.76
CA ASP A 8 1.47 4.14 1.43
C ASP A 8 1.58 3.04 2.50
N TYR A 9 2.74 2.40 2.59
CA TYR A 9 3.02 1.33 3.55
C TYR A 9 2.86 1.73 5.02
N VAL A 10 2.99 3.01 5.34
CA VAL A 10 2.84 3.52 6.72
C VAL A 10 1.44 4.08 7.00
N CYS A 11 0.51 3.94 6.06
CA CYS A 11 -0.89 4.31 6.25
C CYS A 11 -1.69 3.11 6.79
N PRO A 12 -2.23 3.18 8.03
CA PRO A 12 -2.96 2.05 8.60
C PRO A 12 -4.26 1.73 7.84
N TYR A 13 -4.92 2.76 7.31
CA TYR A 13 -6.12 2.59 6.48
C TYR A 13 -5.82 1.81 5.18
N CYS A 14 -4.59 1.90 4.66
CA CYS A 14 -4.21 1.18 3.44
C CYS A 14 -4.18 -0.34 3.65
N LEU A 15 -3.64 -0.82 4.78
CA LEU A 15 -3.65 -2.26 5.06
C LEU A 15 -5.08 -2.77 5.30
N VAL A 16 -5.90 -2.03 6.05
CA VAL A 16 -7.31 -2.37 6.27
C VAL A 16 -8.08 -2.43 4.95
N ALA A 17 -7.94 -1.41 4.11
CA ALA A 17 -8.61 -1.36 2.80
C ALA A 17 -8.13 -2.47 1.86
N LYS A 18 -6.84 -2.81 1.88
CA LYS A 18 -6.27 -3.89 1.05
C LYS A 18 -6.85 -5.24 1.44
N GLU A 19 -6.97 -5.53 2.74
CA GLU A 19 -7.57 -6.77 3.21
C GLU A 19 -9.08 -6.81 2.91
N ALA A 20 -9.81 -5.71 3.11
CA ALA A 20 -11.22 -5.61 2.75
C ALA A 20 -11.45 -5.82 1.25
N LEU A 21 -10.60 -5.23 0.40
CA LEU A 21 -10.62 -5.40 -1.05
C LEU A 21 -10.40 -6.86 -1.45
N ARG A 22 -9.36 -7.49 -0.90
CA ARG A 22 -9.04 -8.90 -1.18
C ARG A 22 -10.22 -9.81 -0.83
N ARG A 23 -10.86 -9.62 0.33
CA ARG A 23 -12.04 -10.40 0.77
C ARG A 23 -13.25 -10.14 -0.12
N ALA A 24 -13.51 -8.89 -0.45
CA ALA A 24 -14.64 -8.52 -1.30
C ALA A 24 -14.50 -9.10 -2.72
N LEU A 25 -13.32 -9.02 -3.33
CA LEU A 25 -13.04 -9.64 -4.64
C LEU A 25 -13.21 -11.15 -4.60
N GLY A 26 -12.72 -11.81 -3.54
CA GLY A 26 -12.91 -13.24 -3.34
C GLY A 26 -14.39 -13.65 -3.24
N LYS A 27 -15.22 -12.84 -2.57
CA LYS A 27 -16.68 -13.08 -2.49
C LYS A 27 -17.39 -12.86 -3.81
N LEU A 28 -16.95 -11.87 -4.59
CA LEU A 28 -17.51 -11.61 -5.92
C LEU A 28 -17.14 -12.70 -6.92
N GLY A 29 -16.05 -13.43 -6.69
CA GLY A 29 -15.54 -14.43 -7.63
C GLY A 29 -15.12 -13.82 -8.96
N VAL A 30 -14.74 -12.53 -8.96
CA VAL A 30 -14.26 -11.83 -10.17
C VAL A 30 -12.76 -11.94 -10.28
N ASP A 31 -12.28 -12.15 -11.48
CA ASP A 31 -10.86 -12.02 -11.80
C ASP A 31 -10.51 -10.52 -11.84
N ALA A 32 -9.61 -10.10 -10.96
CA ALA A 32 -9.21 -8.70 -10.82
C ALA A 32 -7.69 -8.58 -10.90
N HIS A 33 -7.24 -7.64 -11.72
CA HIS A 33 -5.86 -7.22 -11.77
C HIS A 33 -5.67 -5.99 -10.88
N ILE A 34 -4.83 -6.10 -9.85
CA ILE A 34 -4.56 -5.01 -8.91
C ILE A 34 -3.20 -4.41 -9.24
N THR A 35 -3.20 -3.13 -9.58
CA THR A 35 -2.00 -2.32 -9.72
C THR A 35 -1.85 -1.45 -8.47
N ASP A 36 -0.80 -1.71 -7.69
CA ASP A 36 -0.44 -0.84 -6.57
C ASP A 36 0.23 0.43 -7.11
N GLN A 37 -0.20 1.59 -6.60
CA GLN A 37 0.31 2.90 -6.99
C GLN A 37 0.95 3.58 -5.77
N PRO A 38 2.27 3.76 -5.76
CA PRO A 38 2.97 4.41 -4.67
C PRO A 38 2.49 5.84 -4.40
N TYR A 39 2.31 6.15 -3.11
CA TYR A 39 2.06 7.50 -2.62
C TYR A 39 2.75 7.67 -1.27
N GLU A 40 3.76 8.50 -1.19
CA GLU A 40 4.44 8.78 0.06
C GLU A 40 3.74 9.87 0.86
N LEU A 41 3.25 9.55 2.06
CA LEU A 41 2.70 10.54 3.01
C LEU A 41 3.77 11.52 3.51
N THR A 42 4.99 11.02 3.63
CA THR A 42 6.13 11.78 4.12
C THR A 42 7.35 11.50 3.23
N PRO A 43 7.39 12.07 2.00
CA PRO A 43 8.56 11.91 1.14
C PRO A 43 9.79 12.61 1.70
N GLU A 44 10.96 12.05 1.51
CA GLU A 44 12.22 12.69 1.86
C GLU A 44 12.42 13.99 1.02
N PRO A 45 12.96 15.08 1.58
CA PRO A 45 13.53 15.26 2.94
C PRO A 45 12.54 15.80 3.98
N LYS A 46 11.23 15.62 3.78
CA LYS A 46 10.21 16.08 4.74
C LYS A 46 10.43 15.43 6.10
N GLU A 47 10.33 16.21 7.18
CA GLU A 47 10.50 15.71 8.55
C GLU A 47 9.58 14.51 8.82
N ARG A 48 10.18 13.43 9.33
CA ARG A 48 9.45 12.22 9.74
C ARG A 48 8.63 12.49 10.99
N VAL A 49 7.45 11.87 11.07
CA VAL A 49 6.50 12.10 12.15
C VAL A 49 6.59 11.03 13.25
N ASP A 50 6.39 11.47 14.49
CA ASP A 50 6.18 10.56 15.62
C ASP A 50 4.69 10.23 15.70
N THR A 51 4.32 9.03 15.29
CA THR A 51 2.93 8.58 15.36
C THR A 51 2.59 7.94 16.69
N TYR A 52 3.59 7.53 17.46
CA TYR A 52 3.38 6.79 18.71
C TYR A 52 3.08 7.72 19.90
N HIS A 53 3.77 8.86 20.03
CA HIS A 53 3.57 9.79 21.13
C HIS A 53 2.57 10.92 20.79
N ASP A 54 2.28 11.17 19.52
CA ASP A 54 1.29 12.15 19.09
C ASP A 54 -0.14 11.66 19.41
N GLN A 55 -0.76 12.24 20.43
CA GLN A 55 -2.09 11.85 20.91
C GLN A 55 -3.18 11.97 19.83
N ARG A 56 -3.10 13.00 18.97
CA ARG A 56 -4.08 13.21 17.89
C ARG A 56 -3.97 12.10 16.86
N ARG A 57 -2.74 11.70 16.49
CA ARG A 57 -2.52 10.60 15.55
C ARG A 57 -2.94 9.26 16.14
N ARG A 58 -2.63 9.01 17.40
CA ARG A 58 -3.09 7.80 18.12
C ARG A 58 -4.60 7.67 18.11
N ALA A 59 -5.34 8.74 18.38
CA ALA A 59 -6.80 8.73 18.32
C ALA A 59 -7.33 8.29 16.94
N ASN A 60 -6.69 8.75 15.86
CA ASN A 60 -7.05 8.32 14.51
C ASN A 60 -6.78 6.82 14.28
N TYR A 61 -5.73 6.25 14.89
CA TYR A 61 -5.47 4.82 14.79
C TYR A 61 -6.52 3.99 15.55
N GLN A 62 -7.02 4.47 16.68
CA GLN A 62 -8.03 3.76 17.49
C GLN A 62 -9.34 3.52 16.73
N ILE A 63 -9.70 4.38 15.78
CA ILE A 63 -10.88 4.21 14.93
C ILE A 63 -10.81 2.87 14.15
N LEU A 64 -9.61 2.37 13.89
CA LEU A 64 -9.40 1.12 13.13
C LEU A 64 -9.48 -0.16 13.97
N GLU A 65 -9.61 -0.06 15.30
CA GLU A 65 -9.68 -1.26 16.17
C GLU A 65 -10.81 -2.20 15.76
N GLU A 66 -11.99 -1.66 15.49
CA GLU A 66 -13.15 -2.46 15.10
C GLU A 66 -13.02 -3.03 13.66
N PRO A 67 -12.65 -2.26 12.63
CA PRO A 67 -12.33 -2.81 11.32
C PRO A 67 -11.23 -3.90 11.36
N CYS A 68 -10.16 -3.69 12.11
CA CYS A 68 -9.10 -4.69 12.27
C CYS A 68 -9.62 -5.98 12.90
N ARG A 69 -10.47 -5.88 13.93
CA ARG A 69 -11.09 -7.05 14.57
C ARG A 69 -11.97 -7.83 13.60
N GLN A 70 -12.79 -7.15 12.78
CA GLN A 70 -13.65 -7.78 11.78
C GLN A 70 -12.85 -8.46 10.66
N LEU A 71 -11.70 -7.89 10.30
CA LEU A 71 -10.81 -8.41 9.27
C LEU A 71 -9.72 -9.36 9.82
N GLU A 72 -9.74 -9.66 11.13
CA GLU A 72 -8.75 -10.51 11.81
C GLU A 72 -7.30 -10.02 11.59
N LEU A 73 -7.11 -8.70 11.55
CA LEU A 73 -5.81 -8.04 11.43
C LEU A 73 -5.26 -7.67 12.82
N ASP A 74 -4.22 -8.36 13.28
CA ASP A 74 -3.52 -8.04 14.55
C ASP A 74 -2.55 -6.85 14.36
N MET A 75 -3.07 -5.70 13.94
CA MET A 75 -2.26 -4.49 13.73
C MET A 75 -1.90 -3.82 15.05
N LYS A 76 -0.68 -3.31 15.13
CA LYS A 76 -0.26 -2.38 16.18
C LYS A 76 -0.70 -0.96 15.79
N LEU A 77 -1.47 -0.31 16.64
CA LEU A 77 -2.18 0.93 16.35
C LEU A 77 -1.82 2.05 17.33
N PRO A 78 -0.75 2.81 17.11
CA PRO A 78 0.27 2.70 16.06
C PRO A 78 1.44 1.75 16.41
N PRO A 79 2.26 1.32 15.42
CA PRO A 79 3.51 0.61 15.66
C PRO A 79 4.52 1.46 16.45
N LYS A 80 5.38 0.80 17.24
CA LYS A 80 6.46 1.45 18.04
C LYS A 80 7.72 1.71 17.22
N ILE A 81 7.57 2.20 15.99
CA ILE A 81 8.68 2.64 15.14
C ILE A 81 8.69 4.16 15.12
N ILE A 82 9.72 4.74 15.74
CA ILE A 82 9.80 6.17 16.00
C ILE A 82 11.18 6.72 15.59
N PRO A 83 11.20 7.70 14.70
CA PRO A 83 10.08 8.26 13.93
C PRO A 83 9.57 7.28 12.86
N ARG A 84 8.34 7.48 12.35
CA ARG A 84 7.77 6.72 11.25
C ARG A 84 8.73 6.72 10.04
N PRO A 85 9.03 5.56 9.43
CA PRO A 85 10.01 5.48 8.34
C PRO A 85 9.58 6.22 7.08
N TYR A 86 10.55 6.57 6.24
CA TYR A 86 10.29 6.84 4.83
C TYR A 86 9.95 5.53 4.12
N THR A 87 9.17 5.61 3.05
CA THR A 87 8.67 4.43 2.34
C THR A 87 9.25 4.25 0.93
N GLN A 88 10.07 5.18 0.49
CA GLN A 88 10.72 5.12 -0.82
C GLN A 88 11.43 3.79 -1.06
N LEU A 89 12.34 3.38 -0.18
CA LEU A 89 13.09 2.12 -0.32
C LEU A 89 12.18 0.89 -0.34
N ALA A 90 11.09 0.90 0.42
CA ALA A 90 10.11 -0.18 0.41
C ALA A 90 9.38 -0.28 -0.94
N PHE A 91 9.06 0.86 -1.57
CA PHE A 91 8.49 0.90 -2.92
C PHE A 91 9.50 0.51 -4.00
N GLU A 92 10.76 0.96 -3.89
CA GLU A 92 11.83 0.50 -4.78
C GLU A 92 11.99 -1.02 -4.72
N GLY A 93 11.97 -1.60 -3.50
CA GLY A 93 11.98 -3.05 -3.29
C GLY A 93 10.77 -3.75 -3.87
N TRP A 94 9.59 -3.12 -3.84
CA TRP A 94 8.41 -3.66 -4.49
C TRP A 94 8.55 -3.71 -6.01
N TYR A 95 9.11 -2.69 -6.65
CA TYR A 95 9.39 -2.72 -8.08
C TYR A 95 10.38 -3.84 -8.45
N TYR A 96 11.42 -4.02 -7.64
CA TYR A 96 12.33 -5.15 -7.80
C TYR A 96 11.56 -6.48 -7.72
N ALA A 97 10.70 -6.63 -6.73
CA ALA A 97 9.89 -7.84 -6.54
C ALA A 97 8.91 -8.08 -7.70
N CYS A 98 8.31 -7.03 -8.26
CA CYS A 98 7.46 -7.12 -9.44
C CYS A 98 8.21 -7.65 -10.65
N ASP A 99 9.42 -7.15 -10.93
CA ASP A 99 10.26 -7.63 -12.04
C ASP A 99 10.68 -9.10 -11.89
N HIS A 100 10.59 -9.65 -10.67
CA HIS A 100 10.88 -11.05 -10.34
C HIS A 100 9.62 -11.90 -10.07
N GLY A 101 8.41 -11.38 -10.37
CA GLY A 101 7.14 -12.09 -10.20
C GLY A 101 6.73 -12.36 -8.75
N ARG A 102 7.18 -11.51 -7.81
CA ARG A 102 6.90 -11.59 -6.37
C ARG A 102 6.33 -10.30 -5.78
N GLY A 103 5.77 -9.44 -6.62
CA GLY A 103 5.29 -8.12 -6.20
C GLY A 103 4.20 -8.17 -5.14
N GLU A 104 3.21 -9.06 -5.29
CA GLU A 104 2.09 -9.16 -4.35
C GLU A 104 2.55 -9.68 -2.99
N GLU A 105 3.33 -10.79 -2.97
CA GLU A 105 3.83 -11.39 -1.74
C GLU A 105 4.75 -10.43 -0.98
N TYR A 106 5.62 -9.72 -1.70
CA TYR A 106 6.49 -8.72 -1.09
C TYR A 106 5.68 -7.55 -0.52
N ASN A 107 4.72 -7.03 -1.26
CA ASN A 107 3.84 -5.95 -0.83
C ASN A 107 3.11 -6.29 0.49
N ASP A 108 2.48 -7.48 0.58
CA ASP A 108 1.85 -7.96 1.81
C ASP A 108 2.85 -8.10 2.96
N SER A 109 4.05 -8.63 2.66
CA SER A 109 5.12 -8.80 3.65
C SER A 109 5.58 -7.48 4.25
N VAL A 110 5.70 -6.40 3.45
CA VAL A 110 6.09 -5.06 3.92
C VAL A 110 5.03 -4.47 4.86
N TYR A 111 3.74 -4.51 4.49
CA TYR A 111 2.67 -4.06 5.38
C TYR A 111 2.67 -4.80 6.72
N ARG A 112 2.81 -6.13 6.68
CA ARG A 112 2.86 -6.96 7.88
C ARG A 112 4.10 -6.72 8.71
N ALA A 113 5.25 -6.45 8.09
CA ALA A 113 6.48 -6.08 8.78
C ALA A 113 6.27 -4.83 9.63
N TYR A 114 5.70 -3.79 9.05
CA TYR A 114 5.49 -2.53 9.74
C TYR A 114 4.38 -2.62 10.80
N PHE A 115 3.16 -3.03 10.42
CA PHE A 115 2.00 -2.96 11.30
C PHE A 115 1.85 -4.11 12.27
N ILE A 116 2.38 -5.30 11.99
CA ILE A 116 2.19 -6.48 12.85
C ILE A 116 3.46 -6.80 13.60
N ARG A 117 4.62 -6.78 12.91
CA ARG A 117 5.92 -7.17 13.50
C ARG A 117 6.73 -6.00 14.05
N GLU A 118 6.25 -4.76 13.89
CA GLU A 118 6.92 -3.53 14.34
C GLU A 118 8.37 -3.44 13.84
N GLN A 119 8.59 -3.72 12.54
CA GLN A 119 9.89 -3.64 11.87
C GLN A 119 10.02 -2.32 11.11
N ASP A 120 11.21 -1.71 11.14
CA ASP A 120 11.48 -0.48 10.38
C ASP A 120 11.69 -0.80 8.91
N ILE A 121 10.66 -0.52 8.10
CA ILE A 121 10.67 -0.74 6.64
C ILE A 121 11.45 0.34 5.86
N GLY A 122 12.08 1.28 6.53
CA GLY A 122 13.06 2.20 5.96
C GLY A 122 14.47 1.63 5.92
N GLU A 123 14.70 0.47 6.54
CA GLU A 123 16.00 -0.17 6.64
C GLU A 123 16.19 -1.26 5.56
N ILE A 124 17.22 -1.13 4.73
CA ILE A 124 17.51 -2.10 3.64
C ILE A 124 17.65 -3.52 4.19
N THR A 125 18.25 -3.70 5.35
CA THR A 125 18.42 -5.02 5.98
C THR A 125 17.09 -5.68 6.32
N VAL A 126 16.09 -4.91 6.75
CA VAL A 126 14.73 -5.41 6.99
C VAL A 126 14.08 -5.79 5.66
N LEU A 127 14.15 -4.90 4.66
CA LEU A 127 13.55 -5.13 3.34
C LEU A 127 14.16 -6.34 2.63
N ALA A 128 15.50 -6.53 2.73
CA ALA A 128 16.19 -7.70 2.17
C ALA A 128 15.74 -9.02 2.83
N ALA A 129 15.54 -9.01 4.16
CA ALA A 129 15.00 -10.18 4.84
C ALA A 129 13.56 -10.50 4.42
N LEU A 130 12.74 -9.47 4.10
CA LEU A 130 11.39 -9.68 3.55
C LEU A 130 11.46 -10.23 2.11
N ALA A 131 12.39 -9.74 1.31
CA ALA A 131 12.64 -10.25 -0.03
C ALA A 131 13.02 -11.74 -0.02
N GLU A 132 13.91 -12.13 0.88
CA GLU A 132 14.31 -13.55 1.08
C GLU A 132 13.11 -14.42 1.46
N GLN A 133 12.23 -13.95 2.37
CA GLN A 133 11.03 -14.68 2.80
C GLN A 133 10.07 -14.99 1.65
N VAL A 134 10.05 -14.17 0.61
CA VAL A 134 9.21 -14.38 -0.57
C VAL A 134 9.97 -15.03 -1.74
N GLY A 135 11.19 -15.54 -1.48
CA GLY A 135 11.99 -16.32 -2.42
C GLY A 135 12.82 -15.50 -3.41
N LEU A 136 13.08 -14.23 -3.11
CA LEU A 136 14.01 -13.38 -3.87
C LEU A 136 15.44 -13.52 -3.33
N ASP A 137 16.44 -13.25 -4.18
CA ASP A 137 17.84 -13.21 -3.74
C ASP A 137 18.10 -11.93 -2.90
N PRO A 138 18.42 -12.07 -1.59
CA PRO A 138 18.60 -10.90 -0.74
C PRO A 138 19.86 -10.09 -1.06
N GLY A 139 20.87 -10.71 -1.67
CA GLY A 139 22.10 -10.01 -2.07
C GLY A 139 21.89 -9.12 -3.28
N ASP A 140 21.25 -9.62 -4.35
CA ASP A 140 20.92 -8.81 -5.52
C ASP A 140 19.85 -7.75 -5.19
N PHE A 141 18.87 -8.09 -4.34
CA PHE A 141 17.90 -7.13 -3.81
C PHE A 141 18.58 -5.96 -3.10
N THR A 142 19.47 -6.25 -2.14
CA THR A 142 20.23 -5.23 -1.41
C THR A 142 21.00 -4.33 -2.37
N LYS A 143 21.72 -4.94 -3.30
CA LYS A 143 22.50 -4.21 -4.30
C LYS A 143 21.60 -3.34 -5.20
N ALA A 144 20.40 -3.82 -5.55
CA ALA A 144 19.45 -3.05 -6.35
C ALA A 144 19.01 -1.76 -5.63
N LEU A 145 18.75 -1.84 -4.32
CA LEU A 145 18.38 -0.67 -3.52
C LEU A 145 19.56 0.28 -3.30
N GLU A 146 20.74 -0.24 -2.96
CA GLU A 146 21.95 0.57 -2.74
C GLU A 146 22.39 1.32 -4.01
N GLU A 147 22.23 0.71 -5.18
CA GLU A 147 22.52 1.31 -6.48
C GLU A 147 21.39 2.23 -7.00
N GLY A 148 20.24 2.27 -6.31
CA GLY A 148 19.08 3.07 -6.70
C GLY A 148 18.48 2.64 -8.05
N ARG A 149 18.48 1.34 -8.37
CA ARG A 149 18.01 0.83 -9.69
C ARG A 149 16.56 1.21 -9.97
N TYR A 150 15.74 1.41 -8.95
CA TYR A 150 14.31 1.70 -9.05
C TYR A 150 13.93 3.11 -8.57
N THR A 151 14.88 3.91 -8.11
CA THR A 151 14.64 5.25 -7.56
C THR A 151 13.90 6.16 -8.54
N GLU A 152 14.30 6.16 -9.81
CA GLU A 152 13.64 7.00 -10.81
C GLU A 152 12.22 6.50 -11.14
N LYS A 153 12.00 5.19 -11.20
CA LYS A 153 10.68 4.58 -11.43
C LYS A 153 9.73 4.91 -10.28
N GLU A 154 10.21 4.78 -9.05
CA GLU A 154 9.45 5.13 -7.84
C GLU A 154 9.10 6.63 -7.83
N ARG A 155 10.09 7.50 -8.06
CA ARG A 155 9.90 8.96 -8.09
C ARG A 155 8.84 9.38 -9.13
N GLN A 156 8.88 8.81 -10.33
CA GLN A 156 7.89 9.06 -11.37
C GLN A 156 6.49 8.59 -10.97
N ALA A 157 6.38 7.43 -10.33
CA ALA A 157 5.11 6.92 -9.85
C ALA A 157 4.50 7.80 -8.75
N VAL A 158 5.30 8.23 -7.77
CA VAL A 158 4.83 9.16 -6.73
C VAL A 158 4.45 10.51 -7.31
N GLN A 159 5.24 11.02 -8.27
CA GLN A 159 4.90 12.25 -8.98
C GLN A 159 3.58 12.12 -9.75
N TYR A 160 3.38 11.02 -10.48
CA TYR A 160 2.13 10.73 -11.18
C TYR A 160 0.93 10.70 -10.23
N ALA A 161 1.06 10.02 -9.08
CA ALA A 161 0.00 10.01 -8.08
C ALA A 161 -0.34 11.42 -7.59
N ARG A 162 0.67 12.28 -7.35
CA ARG A 162 0.49 13.63 -6.83
C ARG A 162 -0.05 14.62 -7.86
N GLU A 163 0.41 14.55 -9.11
CA GLU A 163 0.14 15.56 -10.12
C GLU A 163 -1.02 15.19 -11.04
N VAL A 164 -1.21 13.89 -11.30
CA VAL A 164 -2.25 13.40 -12.21
C VAL A 164 -3.45 12.86 -11.44
N LEU A 165 -3.25 11.87 -10.56
CA LEU A 165 -4.35 11.26 -9.81
C LEU A 165 -4.90 12.18 -8.73
N LYS A 166 -4.05 13.00 -8.11
CA LYS A 166 -4.38 13.99 -7.07
C LYS A 166 -5.33 13.46 -6.00
N PRO A 167 -5.01 12.30 -5.37
CA PRO A 167 -5.88 11.77 -4.34
C PRO A 167 -5.96 12.75 -3.16
N GLN A 168 -7.14 12.87 -2.55
CA GLN A 168 -7.31 13.69 -1.34
C GLN A 168 -6.62 13.06 -0.12
N GLY A 169 -6.28 11.78 -0.20
CA GLY A 169 -5.59 10.98 0.80
C GLY A 169 -5.43 9.55 0.33
N VAL A 170 -4.80 8.73 1.16
CA VAL A 170 -4.67 7.29 0.92
C VAL A 170 -5.33 6.49 2.04
N PRO A 171 -5.93 5.33 1.72
CA PRO A 171 -6.03 4.72 0.39
C PRO A 171 -7.00 5.47 -0.54
N THR A 172 -6.70 5.47 -1.83
CA THR A 172 -7.66 5.82 -2.87
C THR A 172 -7.70 4.66 -3.86
N ILE A 173 -8.89 4.17 -4.16
CA ILE A 173 -9.09 2.97 -4.98
C ILE A 173 -9.93 3.34 -6.20
N TYR A 174 -9.48 2.89 -7.35
CA TYR A 174 -10.25 2.98 -8.59
C TYR A 174 -10.55 1.56 -9.08
N ALA A 175 -11.78 1.31 -9.52
CA ALA A 175 -12.20 0.09 -10.18
C ALA A 175 -12.66 0.44 -11.60
N ASP A 176 -12.05 -0.16 -12.62
CA ASP A 176 -12.29 0.11 -14.03
C ASP A 176 -12.33 1.64 -14.34
N GLY A 177 -11.34 2.37 -13.78
CA GLY A 177 -11.17 3.82 -13.94
C GLY A 177 -12.08 4.70 -13.08
N LYS A 178 -12.98 4.14 -12.27
CA LYS A 178 -13.86 4.90 -11.37
C LYS A 178 -13.36 4.87 -9.94
N LYS A 179 -13.26 6.05 -9.34
CA LYS A 179 -12.92 6.16 -7.92
C LYS A 179 -14.04 5.59 -7.06
N LEU A 180 -13.70 4.66 -6.18
CA LEU A 180 -14.62 4.13 -5.18
C LEU A 180 -14.84 5.17 -4.06
N SER A 181 -16.09 5.31 -3.60
CA SER A 181 -16.45 6.11 -2.43
C SER A 181 -16.48 5.17 -1.23
N LEU A 182 -15.51 5.34 -0.32
CA LEU A 182 -15.34 4.49 0.87
C LEU A 182 -15.17 5.39 2.10
N ASN A 183 -15.79 5.02 3.20
CA ASN A 183 -15.74 5.75 4.47
C ASN A 183 -15.06 4.92 5.58
N ASP A 184 -15.49 3.67 5.75
CA ASP A 184 -15.10 2.83 6.87
C ASP A 184 -14.15 1.69 6.45
N TYR A 185 -13.94 1.49 5.16
CA TYR A 185 -13.12 0.41 4.58
C TYR A 185 -13.50 -0.98 5.08
N THR A 186 -14.78 -1.19 5.42
CA THR A 186 -15.30 -2.50 5.77
C THR A 186 -15.42 -3.39 4.53
N GLU A 187 -15.40 -4.70 4.74
CA GLU A 187 -15.60 -5.66 3.64
C GLU A 187 -16.98 -5.46 2.96
N ALA A 188 -18.03 -5.18 3.73
CA ALA A 188 -19.37 -4.95 3.19
C ALA A 188 -19.44 -3.69 2.33
N GLU A 189 -18.86 -2.57 2.79
CA GLU A 189 -18.79 -1.34 2.01
C GLU A 189 -17.96 -1.53 0.74
N MET A 190 -16.83 -2.24 0.83
CA MET A 190 -15.98 -2.53 -0.31
C MET A 190 -16.71 -3.38 -1.35
N LEU A 191 -17.43 -4.41 -0.92
CA LEU A 191 -18.24 -5.28 -1.78
C LEU A 191 -19.32 -4.46 -2.52
N GLN A 192 -20.02 -3.57 -1.80
CA GLN A 192 -21.05 -2.70 -2.41
C GLN A 192 -20.42 -1.76 -3.43
N ALA A 193 -19.31 -1.09 -3.09
CA ALA A 193 -18.62 -0.15 -3.98
C ALA A 193 -18.11 -0.81 -5.28
N LEU A 194 -17.59 -2.03 -5.18
CA LEU A 194 -17.17 -2.81 -6.35
C LEU A 194 -18.36 -3.21 -7.25
N ASN A 195 -19.47 -3.63 -6.66
CA ASN A 195 -20.69 -3.93 -7.41
C ASN A 195 -21.18 -2.68 -8.16
N ASP A 196 -21.27 -1.53 -7.49
CA ASP A 196 -21.75 -0.28 -8.09
C ASP A 196 -20.81 0.19 -9.22
N ALA A 197 -19.51 -0.03 -9.10
CA ALA A 197 -18.55 0.27 -10.16
C ALA A 197 -18.76 -0.63 -11.39
N SER A 198 -19.01 -1.93 -11.21
CA SER A 198 -19.20 -2.92 -12.28
C SER A 198 -20.45 -2.63 -13.12
N PHE A 199 -21.53 -2.13 -12.52
CA PHE A 199 -22.78 -1.84 -13.23
C PHE A 199 -22.75 -0.57 -14.09
N SER A 200 -21.72 0.26 -13.97
CA SER A 200 -21.71 1.60 -14.58
C SER A 200 -20.87 1.72 -15.87
N GLY A 201 -20.35 0.63 -16.47
CA GLY A 201 -19.55 0.60 -17.70
C GLY A 201 -18.10 1.10 -17.54
N PRO A 202 -17.17 0.74 -18.46
CA PRO A 202 -15.74 1.00 -18.30
C PRO A 202 -15.38 2.49 -18.39
N GLY A 203 -14.61 2.97 -17.42
CA GLY A 203 -13.83 4.20 -17.52
C GLY A 203 -12.46 3.88 -18.11
N HIS A 204 -11.94 4.70 -19.02
CA HIS A 204 -10.55 4.55 -19.49
C HIS A 204 -9.58 5.12 -18.48
N PHE A 205 -8.64 4.28 -18.04
CA PHE A 205 -7.52 4.67 -17.20
C PHE A 205 -6.21 4.30 -17.90
N CYS A 206 -5.34 5.29 -18.12
CA CYS A 206 -3.97 5.06 -18.57
C CYS A 206 -3.04 5.08 -17.36
N GLY A 207 -2.36 3.96 -17.11
CA GLY A 207 -1.32 3.87 -16.09
C GLY A 207 -0.04 4.61 -16.46
N PRO A 208 0.92 4.72 -15.52
CA PRO A 208 2.19 5.40 -15.76
C PRO A 208 3.05 4.77 -16.87
N ASP A 209 2.77 3.52 -17.25
CA ASP A 209 3.48 2.79 -18.32
C ASP A 209 2.80 2.93 -19.71
N GLY A 210 1.82 3.82 -19.83
CA GLY A 210 1.08 4.12 -21.09
C GLY A 210 -0.16 3.25 -21.32
N CYS A 211 -0.97 3.65 -22.30
CA CYS A 211 -2.09 2.85 -22.85
C CYS A 211 -1.59 1.87 -23.91
#